data_d6a8f4c624ff2beda55086906ef57ec9
#
_entry.id   d6a8f4c624ff2beda55086906ef57ec9
#
_cell.length_a   1.000
_cell.length_b   1.000
_cell.length_c   1.000
_cell.angle_alpha   90.00
_cell.angle_beta   90.00
_cell.angle_gamma   90.00
#
_symmetry.space_group_name_H-M   'P 1'
#
loop_
_entity.id
_entity.type
_entity.pdbx_description
1 polymer ?
#
loop_
_entity_poly.entity_id
_entity_poly.type
_entity_poly.pdbx_seq_one_letter_code
_entity_poly.pdbx_strand_id
1 'polypeptide(L)'
;SWADALVDRKSIDFGVVATGADTAQVVTIRNTTQATVHISSVTTACTCAQAGQPSATLLQPGESATIEVRINTRQFSKKRDTSMTIFFDSPQYASVLIPISAYIRTDVVFDPGMVRFGNVEYGANAQVTVKVAYAGRPDWKILDVKMGSADLSATLKETRRDAGYVDYELTMKLSSSAQPQRLRDLVTLVTDDAANPH
;
A
#
# COMPACT_ATOMS: atom_id res chain seq x y z
N SER A 1 15.72 8.48 20.47
CA SER A 1 15.51 7.23 21.23
C SER A 1 16.44 6.14 20.71
N TRP A 2 16.90 5.22 21.56
CA TRP A 2 17.64 4.04 21.12
C TRP A 2 16.84 3.20 20.12
N ALA A 3 15.52 3.20 20.23
CA ALA A 3 14.62 2.44 19.39
C ALA A 3 14.48 3.00 17.96
N ASP A 4 14.84 4.26 17.72
CA ASP A 4 14.75 4.88 16.38
C ASP A 4 15.65 4.18 15.35
N ALA A 5 16.75 3.57 15.82
CA ALA A 5 17.68 2.82 14.97
C ALA A 5 17.15 1.42 14.58
N LEU A 6 16.10 0.93 15.22
CA LEU A 6 15.51 -0.39 14.94
C LEU A 6 14.57 -0.38 13.75
N VAL A 7 14.07 0.79 13.34
CA VAL A 7 13.01 0.93 12.34
C VAL A 7 13.62 1.32 11.00
N ASP A 8 13.22 0.64 9.93
CA ASP A 8 13.75 0.80 8.57
C ASP A 8 13.36 2.13 7.92
N ARG A 9 12.33 2.82 8.43
CA ARG A 9 11.86 4.09 7.87
C ARG A 9 11.37 5.06 8.94
N LYS A 10 11.56 6.35 8.67
CA LYS A 10 11.18 7.44 9.59
C LYS A 10 9.86 8.12 9.23
N SER A 11 9.27 7.78 8.09
CA SER A 11 7.97 8.26 7.63
C SER A 11 7.36 7.29 6.64
N ILE A 12 6.05 7.34 6.50
CA ILE A 12 5.28 6.56 5.52
C ILE A 12 4.51 7.56 4.67
N ASP A 13 4.83 7.62 3.39
CA ASP A 13 4.05 8.40 2.42
C ASP A 13 3.34 7.44 1.47
N PHE A 14 2.00 7.48 1.49
CA PHE A 14 1.16 6.72 0.56
C PHE A 14 1.00 7.44 -0.78
N GLY A 15 1.44 8.70 -0.88
CA GLY A 15 1.25 9.50 -2.08
C GLY A 15 -0.21 9.77 -2.36
N VAL A 16 -0.56 9.81 -3.65
CA VAL A 16 -1.94 9.96 -4.12
C VAL A 16 -2.58 8.60 -4.29
N VAL A 17 -3.69 8.37 -3.61
CA VAL A 17 -4.44 7.10 -3.64
C VAL A 17 -5.91 7.36 -4.00
N ALA A 18 -6.52 6.43 -4.72
CA ALA A 18 -7.94 6.54 -5.09
C ALA A 18 -8.86 6.04 -3.96
N THR A 19 -10.08 6.56 -3.92
CA THR A 19 -11.14 6.02 -3.07
C THR A 19 -11.37 4.54 -3.37
N GLY A 20 -11.46 3.73 -2.34
CA GLY A 20 -11.63 2.28 -2.45
C GLY A 20 -10.34 1.49 -2.60
N ALA A 21 -9.20 2.14 -2.90
CA ALA A 21 -7.92 1.44 -2.99
C ALA A 21 -7.49 0.88 -1.63
N ASP A 22 -7.13 -0.40 -1.61
CA ASP A 22 -6.60 -1.11 -0.44
C ASP A 22 -5.07 -1.12 -0.52
N THR A 23 -4.47 0.04 -0.31
CA THR A 23 -3.01 0.17 -0.30
C THR A 23 -2.43 -0.11 1.08
N ALA A 24 -1.29 -0.77 1.11
CA ALA A 24 -0.58 -1.08 2.33
C ALA A 24 0.93 -0.84 2.17
N GLN A 25 1.56 -0.40 3.24
CA GLN A 25 3.01 -0.32 3.35
C GLN A 25 3.48 -1.11 4.56
N VAL A 26 4.71 -1.61 4.51
CA VAL A 26 5.29 -2.42 5.57
C VAL A 26 6.42 -1.65 6.23
N VAL A 27 6.40 -1.63 7.55
CA VAL A 27 7.49 -1.15 8.40
C VAL A 27 8.21 -2.37 8.96
N THR A 28 9.53 -2.40 8.83
CA THR A 28 10.38 -3.46 9.38
C THR A 28 11.09 -2.94 10.62
N ILE A 29 10.99 -3.71 11.70
CA ILE A 29 11.72 -3.49 12.94
C ILE A 29 12.78 -4.57 13.03
N ARG A 30 14.04 -4.21 13.13
CA ARG A 30 15.14 -5.14 13.30
C ARG A 30 15.85 -4.86 14.62
N ASN A 31 15.98 -5.89 15.44
CA ASN A 31 16.75 -5.78 16.67
C ASN A 31 18.26 -5.77 16.35
N THR A 32 18.83 -4.57 16.35
CA THR A 32 20.26 -4.34 16.15
C THR A 32 21.04 -4.27 17.48
N THR A 33 20.37 -4.49 18.60
CA THR A 33 20.99 -4.48 19.93
C THR A 33 21.48 -5.86 20.34
N GLN A 34 22.17 -5.94 21.47
CA GLN A 34 22.64 -7.21 22.05
C GLN A 34 21.64 -7.80 23.07
N ALA A 35 20.54 -7.07 23.35
CA ALA A 35 19.52 -7.49 24.29
C ALA A 35 18.23 -7.89 23.55
N THR A 36 17.38 -8.67 24.20
CA THR A 36 16.04 -8.95 23.68
C THR A 36 15.19 -7.68 23.70
N VAL A 37 14.54 -7.41 22.56
CA VAL A 37 13.62 -6.27 22.40
C VAL A 37 12.19 -6.78 22.43
N HIS A 38 11.31 -6.12 23.19
CA HIS A 38 9.88 -6.42 23.19
C HIS A 38 9.08 -5.22 22.70
N ILE A 39 8.21 -5.47 21.71
CA ILE A 39 7.23 -4.52 21.18
C ILE A 39 5.96 -4.68 22.00
N SER A 40 5.68 -3.73 22.87
CA SER A 40 4.55 -3.81 23.80
C SER A 40 3.22 -3.44 23.13
N SER A 41 3.22 -2.45 22.23
CA SER A 41 2.03 -2.05 21.47
C SER A 41 2.36 -1.22 20.24
N VAL A 42 1.40 -1.17 19.32
CA VAL A 42 1.41 -0.28 18.16
C VAL A 42 0.07 0.45 18.11
N THR A 43 0.11 1.77 17.96
CA THR A 43 -1.09 2.60 17.91
C THR A 43 -1.03 3.57 16.74
N THR A 44 -2.19 4.01 16.25
CA THR A 44 -2.31 5.10 15.28
C THR A 44 -3.05 6.28 15.90
N ALA A 45 -2.64 7.50 15.56
CA ALA A 45 -3.25 8.71 16.12
C ALA A 45 -4.64 9.02 15.52
N CYS A 46 -5.01 8.38 14.39
CA CYS A 46 -6.27 8.59 13.69
C CYS A 46 -6.78 7.26 13.13
N THR A 47 -8.09 7.05 13.13
CA THR A 47 -8.72 5.91 12.44
C THR A 47 -8.59 5.97 10.92
N CYS A 48 -8.05 7.06 10.36
CA CYS A 48 -7.70 7.19 8.95
C CYS A 48 -6.52 6.31 8.54
N ALA A 49 -5.70 5.86 9.50
CA ALA A 49 -4.67 4.86 9.29
C ALA A 49 -4.87 3.67 10.25
N GLN A 50 -4.51 2.50 9.81
CA GLN A 50 -4.57 1.27 10.59
C GLN A 50 -3.21 0.59 10.55
N ALA A 51 -2.69 0.22 11.72
CA ALA A 51 -1.52 -0.61 11.85
C ALA A 51 -1.93 -2.03 12.24
N GLY A 52 -1.43 -3.01 11.53
CA GLY A 52 -1.59 -4.42 11.89
C GLY A 52 -0.76 -4.78 13.11
N GLN A 53 -0.99 -5.98 13.63
CA GLN A 53 -0.13 -6.52 14.69
C GLN A 53 1.27 -6.78 14.14
N PRO A 54 2.33 -6.58 14.93
CA PRO A 54 3.67 -7.01 14.56
C PRO A 54 3.70 -8.52 14.27
N SER A 55 4.47 -8.92 13.28
CA SER A 55 4.66 -10.35 12.95
C SER A 55 5.32 -11.15 14.09
N ALA A 56 6.06 -10.48 14.95
CA ALA A 56 6.59 -10.97 16.21
C ALA A 56 6.70 -9.81 17.20
N THR A 57 6.41 -10.04 18.47
CA THR A 57 6.50 -9.02 19.52
C THR A 57 7.82 -9.10 20.30
N LEU A 58 8.45 -10.28 20.34
CA LEU A 58 9.70 -10.52 21.03
C LEU A 58 10.79 -10.79 19.99
N LEU A 59 11.85 -9.99 19.99
CA LEU A 59 12.94 -10.06 19.02
C LEU A 59 14.28 -10.31 19.73
N GLN A 60 14.90 -11.45 19.45
CA GLN A 60 16.27 -11.71 19.84
C GLN A 60 17.25 -10.84 19.02
N PRO A 61 18.51 -10.66 19.44
CA PRO A 61 19.50 -9.95 18.65
C PRO A 61 19.57 -10.44 17.20
N GLY A 62 19.41 -9.51 16.24
CA GLY A 62 19.42 -9.80 14.81
C GLY A 62 18.06 -10.17 14.19
N GLU A 63 17.05 -10.50 14.99
CA GLU A 63 15.71 -10.82 14.50
C GLU A 63 14.94 -9.58 14.03
N SER A 64 13.92 -9.81 13.21
CA SER A 64 13.08 -8.75 12.65
C SER A 64 11.61 -9.09 12.77
N ALA A 65 10.78 -8.04 12.91
CA ALA A 65 9.33 -8.09 12.79
C ALA A 65 8.85 -7.08 11.75
N THR A 66 7.68 -7.32 11.19
CA THR A 66 7.04 -6.42 10.25
C THR A 66 5.69 -5.96 10.78
N ILE A 67 5.32 -4.71 10.48
CA ILE A 67 4.01 -4.13 10.75
C ILE A 67 3.46 -3.64 9.43
N GLU A 68 2.28 -4.12 9.05
CA GLU A 68 1.56 -3.63 7.89
C GLU A 68 0.74 -2.40 8.28
N VAL A 69 0.87 -1.32 7.51
CA VAL A 69 0.14 -0.06 7.70
C VAL A 69 -0.74 0.20 6.48
N ARG A 70 -2.01 0.54 6.71
CA ARG A 70 -3.02 0.83 5.68
C ARG A 70 -3.65 2.19 5.90
N ILE A 71 -4.10 2.82 4.81
CA ILE A 71 -4.94 4.02 4.83
C ILE A 71 -6.39 3.61 4.55
N ASN A 72 -7.32 4.16 5.33
CA ASN A 72 -8.76 3.96 5.11
C ASN A 72 -9.26 4.92 4.03
N THR A 73 -9.20 4.50 2.79
CA THR A 73 -9.59 5.28 1.61
C THR A 73 -11.10 5.32 1.39
N ARG A 74 -11.90 4.53 2.12
CA ARG A 74 -13.36 4.47 1.97
C ARG A 74 -14.08 5.50 2.83
N GLN A 75 -13.54 5.77 4.02
CA GLN A 75 -14.17 6.68 4.99
C GLN A 75 -13.52 8.07 5.02
N PHE A 76 -12.33 8.21 4.46
CA PHE A 76 -11.57 9.45 4.45
C PHE A 76 -11.26 9.91 3.04
N SER A 77 -11.04 11.22 2.89
CA SER A 77 -10.76 11.88 1.60
C SER A 77 -9.79 13.03 1.77
N LYS A 78 -9.22 13.50 0.68
CA LYS A 78 -8.26 14.61 0.60
C LYS A 78 -6.97 14.30 1.37
N LYS A 79 -6.22 15.35 1.71
CA LYS A 79 -4.98 15.22 2.45
C LYS A 79 -5.23 14.66 3.85
N ARG A 80 -4.45 13.65 4.22
CA ARG A 80 -4.41 13.04 5.57
C ARG A 80 -2.99 12.99 6.05
N ASP A 81 -2.77 13.64 7.20
CA ASP A 81 -1.52 13.57 7.95
C ASP A 81 -1.85 12.99 9.31
N THR A 82 -1.18 11.93 9.69
CA THR A 82 -1.33 11.24 10.96
C THR A 82 0.00 10.60 11.37
N SER A 83 -0.01 9.73 12.36
CA SER A 83 1.18 9.00 12.79
C SER A 83 0.84 7.63 13.33
N MET A 84 1.82 6.75 13.29
CA MET A 84 1.87 5.51 14.04
C MET A 84 2.93 5.63 15.14
N THR A 85 2.66 5.08 16.30
CA THR A 85 3.63 4.98 17.39
C THR A 85 3.83 3.52 17.76
N ILE A 86 5.09 3.10 17.79
CA ILE A 86 5.52 1.78 18.23
C ILE A 86 6.09 1.95 19.64
N PHE A 87 5.58 1.20 20.60
CA PHE A 87 6.04 1.22 22.00
C PHE A 87 6.86 -0.03 22.30
N PHE A 88 7.94 0.18 23.02
CA PHE A 88 8.84 -0.85 23.52
C PHE A 88 8.91 -0.77 25.04
N ASP A 89 8.98 -1.91 25.71
CA ASP A 89 9.14 -1.98 27.16
C ASP A 89 10.38 -2.78 27.61
N SER A 90 11.07 -3.40 26.65
CA SER A 90 12.33 -4.10 26.89
C SER A 90 13.33 -3.81 25.75
N PRO A 91 14.62 -3.58 26.02
CA PRO A 91 15.31 -3.62 27.33
C PRO A 91 15.02 -2.40 28.22
N GLN A 92 14.46 -1.34 27.66
CA GLN A 92 14.04 -0.12 28.34
C GLN A 92 12.82 0.47 27.63
N TYR A 93 11.99 1.19 28.36
CA TYR A 93 10.86 1.91 27.77
C TYR A 93 11.32 2.90 26.70
N ALA A 94 10.73 2.80 25.53
CA ALA A 94 10.94 3.71 24.42
C ALA A 94 9.70 3.75 23.52
N SER A 95 9.58 4.80 22.74
CA SER A 95 8.61 4.87 21.64
C SER A 95 9.25 5.44 20.39
N VAL A 96 8.76 4.97 19.24
CA VAL A 96 9.12 5.50 17.92
C VAL A 96 7.85 5.99 17.25
N LEU A 97 7.80 7.28 16.94
CA LEU A 97 6.72 7.90 16.19
C LEU A 97 7.10 7.98 14.73
N ILE A 98 6.22 7.44 13.87
CA ILE A 98 6.39 7.42 12.41
C ILE A 98 5.25 8.24 11.81
N PRO A 99 5.52 9.42 11.25
CA PRO A 99 4.53 10.20 10.51
C PRO A 99 4.01 9.44 9.28
N ILE A 100 2.71 9.60 9.02
CA ILE A 100 2.02 8.98 7.87
C ILE A 100 1.32 10.08 7.09
N SER A 101 1.51 10.11 5.77
CA SER A 101 0.83 11.03 4.87
C SER A 101 0.15 10.30 3.72
N ALA A 102 -0.96 10.85 3.25
CA ALA A 102 -1.67 10.40 2.06
C ALA A 102 -2.53 11.54 1.49
N TYR A 103 -2.77 11.52 0.18
CA TYR A 103 -3.81 12.31 -0.47
C TYR A 103 -4.82 11.38 -1.13
N ILE A 104 -6.06 11.35 -0.62
CA ILE A 104 -7.10 10.43 -1.07
C ILE A 104 -7.98 11.17 -2.10
N ARG A 105 -7.92 10.72 -3.35
CA ARG A 105 -8.77 11.21 -4.46
C ARG A 105 -10.15 10.59 -4.37
N THR A 106 -11.18 11.40 -4.56
CA THR A 106 -12.58 10.96 -4.60
C THR A 106 -13.16 10.91 -6.00
N ASP A 107 -12.46 11.46 -6.98
CA ASP A 107 -12.85 11.48 -8.39
C ASP A 107 -12.44 10.21 -9.16
N VAL A 108 -11.57 9.37 -8.59
CA VAL A 108 -11.19 8.06 -9.12
C VAL A 108 -11.51 6.97 -8.11
N VAL A 109 -12.17 5.91 -8.58
CA VAL A 109 -12.56 4.76 -7.74
C VAL A 109 -12.08 3.46 -8.38
N PHE A 110 -11.48 2.58 -7.60
CA PHE A 110 -11.10 1.22 -7.99
C PHE A 110 -12.07 0.19 -7.41
N ASP A 111 -12.49 -0.77 -8.23
CA ASP A 111 -13.32 -1.89 -7.83
C ASP A 111 -12.88 -3.19 -8.55
N PRO A 112 -12.35 -4.19 -7.85
CA PRO A 112 -11.91 -4.18 -6.45
C PRO A 112 -10.71 -3.26 -6.22
N GLY A 113 -10.53 -2.79 -4.98
CA GLY A 113 -9.44 -1.89 -4.60
C GLY A 113 -8.07 -2.56 -4.48
N MET A 114 -8.01 -3.88 -4.66
CA MET A 114 -6.79 -4.69 -4.62
C MET A 114 -6.90 -5.85 -5.59
N VAL A 115 -5.83 -6.10 -6.34
CA VAL A 115 -5.67 -7.31 -7.16
C VAL A 115 -5.20 -8.47 -6.29
N ARG A 116 -5.93 -9.58 -6.27
CA ARG A 116 -5.58 -10.80 -5.56
C ARG A 116 -5.60 -11.97 -6.53
N PHE A 117 -4.45 -12.52 -6.84
CA PHE A 117 -4.34 -13.76 -7.63
C PHE A 117 -4.58 -15.02 -6.78
N GLY A 118 -4.41 -14.91 -5.45
CA GLY A 118 -4.46 -16.08 -4.56
C GLY A 118 -3.24 -17.00 -4.74
N ASN A 119 -3.45 -18.26 -4.50
CA ASN A 119 -2.46 -19.29 -4.78
C ASN A 119 -2.57 -19.68 -6.26
N VAL A 120 -1.51 -19.44 -7.02
CA VAL A 120 -1.43 -19.74 -8.45
C VAL A 120 -0.42 -20.85 -8.65
N GLU A 121 -0.81 -21.91 -9.34
CA GLU A 121 0.10 -22.99 -9.71
C GLU A 121 1.07 -22.54 -10.81
N TYR A 122 2.28 -23.09 -10.79
CA TYR A 122 3.28 -22.81 -11.82
C TYR A 122 2.73 -23.21 -13.22
N GLY A 123 2.91 -22.31 -14.18
CA GLY A 123 2.41 -22.51 -15.55
C GLY A 123 0.95 -22.08 -15.77
N ALA A 124 0.20 -21.70 -14.73
CA ALA A 124 -1.17 -21.24 -14.88
C ALA A 124 -1.25 -19.79 -15.42
N ASN A 125 -2.29 -19.52 -16.20
CA ASN A 125 -2.61 -18.18 -16.70
C ASN A 125 -3.60 -17.51 -15.74
N ALA A 126 -3.07 -16.82 -14.70
CA ALA A 126 -3.90 -16.10 -13.76
C ALA A 126 -4.10 -14.66 -14.23
N GLN A 127 -5.36 -14.20 -14.18
CA GLN A 127 -5.71 -12.81 -14.46
C GLN A 127 -6.80 -12.32 -13.53
N VAL A 128 -6.79 -11.03 -13.25
CA VAL A 128 -7.78 -10.32 -12.43
C VAL A 128 -8.10 -9.00 -13.11
N THR A 129 -9.38 -8.65 -13.22
CA THR A 129 -9.85 -7.39 -13.78
C THR A 129 -10.31 -6.46 -12.68
N VAL A 130 -9.85 -5.21 -12.74
CA VAL A 130 -10.25 -4.10 -11.87
C VAL A 130 -10.98 -3.06 -12.70
N LYS A 131 -12.12 -2.59 -12.24
CA LYS A 131 -12.81 -1.44 -12.82
C LYS A 131 -12.21 -0.16 -12.26
N VAL A 132 -11.91 0.78 -13.13
CA VAL A 132 -11.47 2.14 -12.79
C VAL A 132 -12.53 3.10 -13.24
N ALA A 133 -13.20 3.78 -12.33
CA ALA A 133 -14.24 4.76 -12.61
C ALA A 133 -13.73 6.16 -12.28
N TYR A 134 -13.84 7.08 -13.21
CA TYR A 134 -13.52 8.49 -13.04
C TYR A 134 -14.75 9.37 -13.28
N ALA A 135 -14.93 10.38 -12.43
CA ALA A 135 -15.96 11.40 -12.58
C ALA A 135 -15.34 12.79 -12.50
N GLY A 136 -15.29 13.49 -13.63
CA GLY A 136 -14.69 14.82 -13.72
C GLY A 136 -14.68 15.34 -15.16
N ARG A 137 -13.52 15.66 -15.69
CA ARG A 137 -13.40 16.17 -17.07
C ARG A 137 -13.58 15.05 -18.12
N PRO A 138 -14.26 15.34 -19.25
CA PRO A 138 -14.62 14.32 -20.23
C PRO A 138 -13.43 13.77 -21.04
N ASP A 139 -12.31 14.48 -21.06
CA ASP A 139 -11.10 14.12 -21.83
C ASP A 139 -10.03 13.40 -21.00
N TRP A 140 -10.32 13.10 -19.71
CA TRP A 140 -9.38 12.40 -18.82
C TRP A 140 -8.93 11.05 -19.39
N LYS A 141 -7.63 10.77 -19.24
CA LYS A 141 -7.02 9.54 -19.76
C LYS A 141 -6.04 8.92 -18.78
N ILE A 142 -6.01 7.60 -18.77
CA ILE A 142 -4.91 6.83 -18.21
C ILE A 142 -3.88 6.67 -19.33
N LEU A 143 -2.65 7.12 -19.08
CA LEU A 143 -1.56 7.14 -20.06
C LEU A 143 -0.69 5.89 -19.97
N ASP A 144 -0.51 5.34 -18.77
CA ASP A 144 0.37 4.21 -18.52
C ASP A 144 -0.01 3.49 -17.21
N VAL A 145 0.45 2.25 -17.09
CA VAL A 145 0.32 1.43 -15.88
C VAL A 145 1.70 0.94 -15.49
N LYS A 146 2.19 1.37 -14.31
CA LYS A 146 3.51 1.02 -13.80
C LYS A 146 3.41 -0.05 -12.73
N MET A 147 4.33 -0.99 -12.78
CA MET A 147 4.49 -2.12 -11.85
C MET A 147 5.97 -2.34 -11.58
N GLY A 148 6.32 -2.85 -10.41
CA GLY A 148 7.70 -3.17 -10.05
C GLY A 148 8.16 -4.52 -10.56
N SER A 149 7.25 -5.51 -10.64
CA SER A 149 7.57 -6.88 -11.03
C SER A 149 7.46 -7.09 -12.52
N ALA A 150 8.50 -7.69 -13.12
CA ALA A 150 8.49 -8.12 -14.52
C ALA A 150 7.55 -9.32 -14.78
N ASP A 151 7.12 -10.02 -13.73
CA ASP A 151 6.18 -11.14 -13.84
C ASP A 151 4.72 -10.69 -14.00
N LEU A 152 4.45 -9.39 -13.82
CA LEU A 152 3.14 -8.80 -14.01
C LEU A 152 3.04 -8.08 -15.34
N SER A 153 1.87 -8.16 -15.95
CA SER A 153 1.50 -7.35 -17.11
C SER A 153 0.09 -6.78 -16.94
N ALA A 154 -0.17 -5.65 -17.57
CA ALA A 154 -1.46 -4.98 -17.49
C ALA A 154 -1.98 -4.66 -18.90
N THR A 155 -3.28 -4.81 -19.08
CA THR A 155 -4.01 -4.36 -20.26
C THR A 155 -5.10 -3.42 -19.84
N LEU A 156 -5.18 -2.26 -20.47
CA LEU A 156 -6.17 -1.23 -20.19
C LEU A 156 -7.15 -1.11 -21.34
N LYS A 157 -8.45 -1.13 -21.02
CA LYS A 157 -9.53 -0.96 -22.00
C LYS A 157 -10.49 0.10 -21.50
N GLU A 158 -10.70 1.17 -22.28
CA GLU A 158 -11.78 2.13 -22.01
C GLU A 158 -13.13 1.47 -22.30
N THR A 159 -14.05 1.54 -21.36
CA THR A 159 -15.37 0.92 -21.45
C THR A 159 -16.49 1.93 -21.54
N ARG A 160 -16.26 3.16 -21.07
CA ARG A 160 -17.24 4.25 -21.09
C ARG A 160 -16.53 5.60 -21.19
N ARG A 161 -17.12 6.49 -21.99
CA ARG A 161 -16.77 7.92 -22.00
C ARG A 161 -18.05 8.70 -22.31
N ASP A 162 -18.64 9.31 -21.30
CA ASP A 162 -19.91 10.02 -21.43
C ASP A 162 -20.08 11.05 -20.29
N ALA A 163 -20.47 12.28 -20.66
CA ALA A 163 -20.86 13.36 -19.74
C ALA A 163 -19.93 13.58 -18.54
N GLY A 164 -18.61 13.44 -18.72
CA GLY A 164 -17.61 13.59 -17.66
C GLY A 164 -17.34 12.32 -16.84
N TYR A 165 -17.95 11.19 -17.22
CA TYR A 165 -17.64 9.88 -16.67
C TYR A 165 -16.72 9.13 -17.64
N VAL A 166 -15.61 8.59 -17.13
CA VAL A 166 -14.67 7.80 -17.90
C VAL A 166 -14.36 6.52 -17.13
N ASP A 167 -14.69 5.38 -17.70
CA ASP A 167 -14.46 4.09 -17.07
C ASP A 167 -13.48 3.26 -17.89
N TYR A 168 -12.60 2.56 -17.17
CA TYR A 168 -11.67 1.61 -17.74
C TYR A 168 -11.78 0.25 -17.05
N GLU A 169 -11.48 -0.79 -17.81
CA GLU A 169 -11.14 -2.12 -17.29
C GLU A 169 -9.63 -2.30 -17.35
N LEU A 170 -9.02 -2.49 -16.19
CA LEU A 170 -7.62 -2.85 -16.02
C LEU A 170 -7.52 -4.35 -15.78
N THR A 171 -7.00 -5.10 -16.74
CA THR A 171 -6.76 -6.53 -16.58
C THR A 171 -5.29 -6.76 -16.25
N MET A 172 -5.07 -7.27 -15.04
CA MET A 172 -3.76 -7.68 -14.54
C MET A 172 -3.54 -9.16 -14.82
N LYS A 173 -2.37 -9.52 -15.33
CA LYS A 173 -1.98 -10.91 -15.61
C LYS A 173 -0.68 -11.24 -14.92
N LEU A 174 -0.61 -12.42 -14.34
CA LEU A 174 0.61 -13.02 -13.84
C LEU A 174 1.23 -13.89 -14.92
N SER A 175 2.54 -13.75 -15.15
CA SER A 175 3.27 -14.59 -16.12
C SER A 175 3.19 -16.07 -15.72
N SER A 176 2.89 -16.93 -16.66
CA SER A 176 2.93 -18.39 -16.46
C SER A 176 4.34 -18.93 -16.17
N SER A 177 5.38 -18.14 -16.50
CA SER A 177 6.79 -18.46 -16.23
C SER A 177 7.31 -17.85 -14.91
N ALA A 178 6.45 -17.14 -14.15
CA ALA A 178 6.84 -16.57 -12.87
C ALA A 178 7.33 -17.66 -11.91
N GLN A 179 8.49 -17.43 -11.30
CA GLN A 179 9.04 -18.40 -10.36
C GLN A 179 8.20 -18.44 -9.07
N PRO A 180 8.10 -19.61 -8.41
CA PRO A 180 7.36 -19.73 -7.17
C PRO A 180 7.91 -18.79 -6.09
N GLN A 181 7.12 -17.79 -5.72
CA GLN A 181 7.47 -16.79 -4.72
C GLN A 181 6.22 -16.11 -4.17
N ARG A 182 6.37 -15.42 -3.05
CA ARG A 182 5.35 -14.52 -2.55
C ARG A 182 5.48 -13.18 -3.25
N LEU A 183 4.57 -12.90 -4.19
CA LEU A 183 4.55 -11.64 -4.92
C LEU A 183 3.69 -10.61 -4.18
N ARG A 184 4.25 -9.44 -3.95
CA ARG A 184 3.56 -8.23 -3.51
C ARG A 184 4.11 -7.05 -4.30
N ASP A 185 3.25 -6.31 -4.97
CA ASP A 185 3.65 -5.19 -5.80
C ASP A 185 2.62 -4.05 -5.72
N LEU A 186 3.06 -2.85 -6.08
CA LEU A 186 2.22 -1.66 -6.21
C LEU A 186 1.96 -1.39 -7.68
N VAL A 187 0.68 -1.30 -8.04
CA VAL A 187 0.26 -0.90 -9.39
C VAL A 187 -0.09 0.57 -9.37
N THR A 188 0.59 1.36 -10.18
CA THR A 188 0.40 2.80 -10.30
C THR A 188 -0.15 3.15 -11.68
N LEU A 189 -1.29 3.83 -11.71
CA LEU A 189 -1.84 4.40 -12.94
C LEU A 189 -1.25 5.79 -13.16
N VAL A 190 -0.67 6.02 -14.34
CA VAL A 190 -0.22 7.34 -14.78
C VAL A 190 -1.34 7.97 -15.58
N THR A 191 -1.77 9.17 -15.19
CA THR A 191 -2.88 9.88 -15.81
C THR A 191 -2.41 11.18 -16.47
N ASP A 192 -3.27 11.80 -17.25
CA ASP A 192 -3.03 13.10 -17.87
C ASP A 192 -3.37 14.31 -16.97
N ASP A 193 -3.59 14.07 -15.67
CA ASP A 193 -3.79 15.13 -14.68
C ASP A 193 -2.47 15.84 -14.34
N ALA A 194 -2.36 17.11 -14.68
CA ALA A 194 -1.15 17.88 -14.41
C ALA A 194 -0.86 18.07 -12.90
N ALA A 195 -1.91 18.12 -12.08
CA ALA A 195 -1.79 18.30 -10.62
C ALA A 195 -1.55 16.98 -9.87
N ASN A 196 -2.10 15.86 -10.37
CA ASN A 196 -2.02 14.54 -9.75
C ASN A 196 -1.87 13.48 -10.84
N PRO A 197 -0.67 13.35 -11.47
CA PRO A 197 -0.48 12.45 -12.61
C PRO A 197 -0.47 10.96 -12.21
N HIS A 198 -0.41 10.65 -10.90
CA HIS A 198 -0.34 9.28 -10.34
C HIS A 198 -1.43 9.03 -9.34
#